data_215b12406930853d096bd14f3ddef775
#
_entry.id   215b12406930853d096bd14f3ddef775
#
_cell.length_a   1.000
_cell.length_b   1.000
_cell.length_c   1.000
_cell.angle_alpha   90.00
_cell.angle_beta   90.00
_cell.angle_gamma   90.00
#
_symmetry.space_group_name_H-M   'P 1'
#
loop_
_entity.id
_entity.type
_entity.pdbx_description
1 polymer ?
#
loop_
_entity_poly.entity_id
_entity_poly.type
_entity_poly.pdbx_seq_one_letter_code
_entity_poly.pdbx_strand_id
1 'polypeptide(L)'
;RKAYYEDYLCLGHFFMPGAEDILAYLAPRYRLYLASNGTARVQESRLKSAGIGGYFEQVFISQHLGANKPSRAFFQRCFARIPDFHPEQALMVGDSLTSDIRGANGAGMAACWLNPRHEARLPDVTVDYEIRALAELREFL
;
A
#
# COMPACT_ATOMS: atom_id res chain seq x y z
N ARG A 1 -6.62 1.00 -17.43
CA ARG A 1 -5.80 2.13 -17.80
C ARG A 1 -5.43 2.99 -16.58
N LYS A 2 -4.18 3.33 -16.50
CA LYS A 2 -3.64 4.13 -15.41
C LYS A 2 -4.22 5.54 -15.37
N ALA A 3 -4.58 6.02 -14.22
CA ALA A 3 -4.84 7.43 -14.00
C ALA A 3 -3.51 8.19 -14.11
N TYR A 4 -3.46 9.23 -14.92
CA TYR A 4 -2.22 9.94 -15.25
C TYR A 4 -1.47 10.51 -14.05
N TYR A 5 -2.15 10.71 -12.94
CA TYR A 5 -1.57 11.29 -11.73
C TYR A 5 -1.05 10.23 -10.73
N GLU A 6 -1.20 8.94 -11.03
CA GLU A 6 -0.73 7.89 -10.13
C GLU A 6 0.62 7.36 -10.59
N ASP A 7 1.67 7.67 -9.83
CA ASP A 7 3.03 7.23 -10.11
C ASP A 7 3.57 6.29 -9.04
N TYR A 8 2.99 6.35 -7.85
CA TYR A 8 3.44 5.61 -6.68
C TYR A 8 2.33 4.72 -6.14
N LEU A 9 2.67 3.48 -5.81
CA LEU A 9 1.74 2.59 -5.14
C LEU A 9 2.32 2.22 -3.78
N CYS A 10 1.56 2.49 -2.73
CA CYS A 10 1.90 2.08 -1.38
C CYS A 10 1.03 0.88 -1.01
N LEU A 11 1.66 -0.24 -0.73
CA LEU A 11 0.97 -1.50 -0.54
C LEU A 11 1.01 -1.89 0.93
N GLY A 12 -0.17 -2.03 1.54
CA GLY A 12 -0.28 -2.27 2.98
C GLY A 12 -0.13 -3.73 3.37
N HIS A 13 -0.53 -4.64 2.49
CA HIS A 13 -0.47 -6.07 2.75
C HIS A 13 -0.43 -6.83 1.42
N PHE A 14 0.59 -7.69 1.25
CA PHE A 14 0.80 -8.39 -0.02
C PHE A 14 1.34 -9.81 0.14
N PHE A 15 1.00 -10.46 1.26
CA PHE A 15 1.43 -11.83 1.51
C PHE A 15 0.26 -12.79 1.32
N MET A 16 -0.30 -12.81 0.11
CA MET A 16 -1.46 -13.64 -0.21
C MET A 16 -1.29 -14.23 -1.61
N PRO A 17 -2.07 -15.26 -1.95
CA PRO A 17 -2.01 -15.85 -3.29
C PRO A 17 -2.23 -14.81 -4.39
N GLY A 18 -1.43 -14.90 -5.45
CA GLY A 18 -1.51 -13.96 -6.56
C GLY A 18 -0.69 -12.70 -6.39
N ALA A 19 -0.04 -12.50 -5.24
CA ALA A 19 0.73 -11.28 -4.98
C ALA A 19 1.88 -11.13 -5.98
N GLU A 20 2.65 -12.18 -6.22
CA GLU A 20 3.79 -12.08 -7.13
C GLU A 20 3.36 -11.71 -8.54
N ASP A 21 2.29 -12.31 -9.05
CA ASP A 21 1.80 -12.02 -10.39
C ASP A 21 1.41 -10.56 -10.54
N ILE A 22 0.70 -10.01 -9.57
CA ILE A 22 0.28 -8.60 -9.65
C ILE A 22 1.45 -7.64 -9.45
N LEU A 23 2.41 -7.99 -8.59
CA LEU A 23 3.61 -7.17 -8.40
C LEU A 23 4.44 -7.12 -9.66
N ALA A 24 4.60 -8.25 -10.35
CA ALA A 24 5.32 -8.31 -11.63
C ALA A 24 4.64 -7.45 -12.69
N TYR A 25 3.32 -7.38 -12.69
CA TYR A 25 2.56 -6.52 -13.58
C TYR A 25 2.76 -5.03 -13.25
N LEU A 26 2.73 -4.69 -11.95
CA LEU A 26 2.76 -3.30 -11.51
C LEU A 26 4.17 -2.68 -11.51
N ALA A 27 5.20 -3.46 -11.20
CA ALA A 27 6.55 -2.94 -11.01
C ALA A 27 7.10 -2.13 -12.20
N PRO A 28 6.92 -2.54 -13.47
CA PRO A 28 7.40 -1.74 -14.60
C PRO A 28 6.55 -0.49 -14.87
N ARG A 29 5.38 -0.37 -14.23
CA ARG A 29 4.43 0.73 -14.47
C ARG A 29 4.43 1.77 -13.37
N TYR A 30 4.77 1.38 -12.14
CA TYR A 30 4.68 2.24 -10.96
C TYR A 30 5.88 1.99 -10.06
N ARG A 31 6.19 2.98 -9.23
CA ARG A 31 7.15 2.80 -8.14
C ARG A 31 6.40 2.19 -6.97
N LEU A 32 6.84 1.01 -6.53
CA LEU A 32 6.15 0.24 -5.51
C LEU A 32 6.84 0.38 -4.16
N TYR A 33 6.02 0.62 -3.13
CA TYR A 33 6.47 0.74 -1.74
C TYR A 33 5.61 -0.15 -0.88
N LEU A 34 6.22 -0.85 0.05
CA LEU A 34 5.48 -1.62 1.06
C LEU A 34 5.45 -0.80 2.35
N ALA A 35 4.27 -0.63 2.94
CA ALA A 35 4.07 0.12 4.17
C ALA A 35 3.38 -0.80 5.18
N SER A 36 4.12 -1.28 6.17
CA SER A 36 3.67 -2.34 7.05
C SER A 36 3.77 -1.94 8.53
N ASN A 37 2.70 -2.25 9.29
CA ASN A 37 2.77 -2.27 10.74
C ASN A 37 3.39 -3.62 11.13
N GLY A 38 4.36 -3.59 12.03
CA GLY A 38 4.97 -4.82 12.53
C GLY A 38 6.44 -4.65 12.87
N THR A 39 7.07 -5.77 13.15
CA THR A 39 8.48 -5.79 13.47
C THR A 39 9.30 -6.05 12.21
N ALA A 40 10.50 -5.48 12.17
CA ALA A 40 11.42 -5.68 11.05
C ALA A 40 11.72 -7.15 10.83
N ARG A 41 11.97 -7.88 11.91
CA ARG A 41 12.32 -9.30 11.83
C ARG A 41 11.24 -10.13 11.15
N VAL A 42 9.98 -9.93 11.55
CA VAL A 42 8.85 -10.69 11.00
C VAL A 42 8.63 -10.33 9.53
N GLN A 43 8.62 -9.03 9.22
CA GLN A 43 8.34 -8.58 7.86
C GLN A 43 9.45 -8.94 6.88
N GLU A 44 10.70 -8.80 7.29
CA GLU A 44 11.84 -9.20 6.46
C GLU A 44 11.84 -10.70 6.18
N SER A 45 11.51 -11.51 7.19
CA SER A 45 11.38 -12.96 7.03
C SER A 45 10.26 -13.30 6.04
N ARG A 46 9.12 -12.64 6.13
CA ARG A 46 7.99 -12.88 5.22
C ARG A 46 8.32 -12.48 3.79
N LEU A 47 8.98 -11.33 3.59
CA LEU A 47 9.41 -10.88 2.27
C LEU A 47 10.38 -11.89 1.64
N LYS A 48 11.33 -12.36 2.41
CA LYS A 48 12.31 -13.36 1.94
C LYS A 48 11.63 -14.67 1.58
N SER A 49 10.75 -15.18 2.44
CA SER A 49 10.02 -16.42 2.20
C SER A 49 9.13 -16.33 0.97
N ALA A 50 8.48 -15.19 0.76
CA ALA A 50 7.60 -14.98 -0.38
C ALA A 50 8.36 -14.67 -1.68
N GLY A 51 9.62 -14.26 -1.58
CA GLY A 51 10.45 -13.94 -2.75
C GLY A 51 10.01 -12.67 -3.47
N ILE A 52 9.35 -11.74 -2.79
CA ILE A 52 8.75 -10.56 -3.44
C ILE A 52 9.43 -9.23 -3.10
N GLY A 53 10.46 -9.26 -2.25
CA GLY A 53 11.11 -8.02 -1.79
C GLY A 53 11.71 -7.17 -2.92
N GLY A 54 12.16 -7.81 -3.99
CA GLY A 54 12.79 -7.12 -5.11
C GLY A 54 11.87 -6.25 -5.96
N TYR A 55 10.56 -6.38 -5.78
CA TYR A 55 9.60 -5.55 -6.52
C TYR A 55 9.44 -4.16 -5.93
N PHE A 56 9.85 -3.96 -4.67
CA PHE A 56 9.66 -2.70 -3.97
C PHE A 56 10.88 -1.81 -4.04
N GLU A 57 10.65 -0.53 -4.32
CA GLU A 57 11.70 0.49 -4.24
C GLU A 57 12.20 0.62 -2.80
N GLN A 58 11.27 0.64 -1.85
CA GLN A 58 11.58 0.66 -0.42
C GLN A 58 10.49 -0.09 0.35
N VAL A 59 10.88 -0.59 1.52
CA VAL A 59 9.97 -1.26 2.47
C VAL A 59 9.98 -0.44 3.76
N PHE A 60 8.82 0.10 4.11
CA PHE A 60 8.64 0.89 5.31
C PHE A 60 7.98 0.03 6.39
N ILE A 61 8.68 -0.12 7.50
CA ILE A 61 8.22 -0.95 8.62
C ILE A 61 8.09 -0.07 9.85
N SER A 62 6.95 -0.14 10.53
CA SER A 62 6.62 0.72 11.66
C SER A 62 7.70 0.70 12.75
N GLN A 63 8.31 -0.45 13.01
CA GLN A 63 9.37 -0.55 13.99
C GLN A 63 10.56 0.36 13.65
N HIS A 64 10.96 0.42 12.38
CA HIS A 64 12.06 1.28 11.93
C HIS A 64 11.68 2.75 11.96
N LEU A 65 10.42 3.07 11.70
CA LEU A 65 9.95 4.44 11.62
C LEU A 65 9.58 5.03 12.98
N GLY A 66 9.36 4.18 13.97
CA GLY A 66 8.93 4.63 15.29
C GLY A 66 7.49 5.15 15.33
N ALA A 67 6.66 4.72 14.39
CA ALA A 67 5.26 5.10 14.30
C ALA A 67 4.50 4.03 13.53
N ASN A 68 3.20 3.90 13.80
CA ASN A 68 2.33 2.91 13.16
C ASN A 68 1.28 3.61 12.28
N LYS A 69 0.83 2.90 11.22
CA LYS A 69 -0.38 3.30 10.52
C LYS A 69 -1.56 3.23 11.49
N PRO A 70 -2.52 4.14 11.49
CA PRO A 70 -2.73 5.19 10.49
C PRO A 70 -2.14 6.55 10.88
N SER A 71 -1.18 6.61 11.81
CA SER A 71 -0.69 7.89 12.32
C SER A 71 -0.10 8.75 11.20
N ARG A 72 -0.29 10.05 11.32
CA ARG A 72 0.30 10.99 10.38
C ARG A 72 1.82 10.88 10.39
N ALA A 73 2.43 10.67 11.56
CA ALA A 73 3.87 10.54 11.69
C ALA A 73 4.42 9.38 10.84
N PHE A 74 3.72 8.26 10.79
CA PHE A 74 4.14 7.12 9.96
C PHE A 74 4.27 7.56 8.49
N PHE A 75 3.22 8.14 7.95
CA PHE A 75 3.20 8.54 6.53
C PHE A 75 4.18 9.67 6.23
N GLN A 76 4.32 10.65 7.12
CA GLN A 76 5.29 11.73 6.94
C GLN A 76 6.72 11.17 6.88
N ARG A 77 7.03 10.17 7.71
CA ARG A 77 8.35 9.54 7.72
C ARG A 77 8.59 8.70 6.48
N CYS A 78 7.56 8.04 5.95
CA CYS A 78 7.63 7.36 4.66
C CYS A 78 7.94 8.36 3.54
N PHE A 79 7.14 9.42 3.46
CA PHE A 79 7.25 10.41 2.38
C PHE A 79 8.60 11.11 2.37
N ALA A 80 9.15 11.37 3.55
CA ALA A 80 10.48 12.01 3.65
C ALA A 80 11.60 11.17 3.04
N ARG A 81 11.36 9.88 2.83
CA ARG A 81 12.32 8.93 2.28
C ARG A 81 12.12 8.66 0.79
N ILE A 82 11.13 9.28 0.18
CA ILE A 82 10.83 9.11 -1.25
C ILE A 82 11.14 10.44 -1.96
N PRO A 83 12.16 10.48 -2.83
CA PRO A 83 12.50 11.72 -3.54
C PRO A 83 11.33 12.25 -4.37
N ASP A 84 11.10 13.55 -4.28
CA ASP A 84 10.08 14.26 -5.07
C ASP A 84 8.67 13.68 -4.94
N PHE A 85 8.36 13.15 -3.76
CA PHE A 85 7.08 12.49 -3.54
C PHE A 85 5.94 13.49 -3.38
N HIS A 86 4.83 13.21 -4.08
CA HIS A 86 3.59 13.98 -3.99
C HIS A 86 2.45 13.02 -3.64
N PRO A 87 1.81 13.15 -2.47
CA PRO A 87 0.77 12.22 -2.05
C PRO A 87 -0.38 12.10 -3.04
N GLU A 88 -0.73 13.17 -3.73
CA GLU A 88 -1.81 13.16 -4.73
C GLU A 88 -1.50 12.32 -5.96
N GLN A 89 -0.25 11.90 -6.13
CA GLN A 89 0.19 11.01 -7.21
C GLN A 89 0.34 9.58 -6.73
N ALA A 90 -0.12 9.27 -5.52
CA ALA A 90 0.06 7.96 -4.91
C ALA A 90 -1.29 7.33 -4.59
N LEU A 91 -1.32 6.00 -4.68
CA LEU A 91 -2.47 5.19 -4.30
C LEU A 91 -2.04 4.22 -3.21
N MET A 92 -2.79 4.19 -2.11
CA MET A 92 -2.64 3.16 -1.09
C MET A 92 -3.54 1.98 -1.44
N VAL A 93 -2.98 0.79 -1.43
CA VAL A 93 -3.76 -0.45 -1.58
C VAL A 93 -3.61 -1.26 -0.30
N GLY A 94 -4.70 -1.52 0.40
CA GLY A 94 -4.66 -2.26 1.64
C GLY A 94 -6.00 -2.84 2.03
N ASP A 95 -5.97 -3.75 3.02
CA ASP A 95 -7.16 -4.46 3.47
C ASP A 95 -7.74 -3.90 4.77
N SER A 96 -7.03 -3.05 5.47
CA SER A 96 -7.49 -2.49 6.74
C SER A 96 -8.06 -1.08 6.56
N LEU A 97 -9.36 -0.93 6.80
CA LEU A 97 -10.01 0.38 6.76
C LEU A 97 -9.43 1.33 7.79
N THR A 98 -9.08 0.82 8.97
CA THR A 98 -8.64 1.66 10.08
C THR A 98 -7.16 2.01 10.06
N SER A 99 -6.32 1.22 9.40
CA SER A 99 -4.90 1.54 9.30
C SER A 99 -4.51 2.02 7.90
N ASP A 100 -4.79 1.22 6.86
CA ASP A 100 -4.37 1.57 5.50
C ASP A 100 -5.21 2.69 4.90
N ILE A 101 -6.51 2.52 4.88
CA ILE A 101 -7.39 3.44 4.17
C ILE A 101 -7.54 4.75 4.94
N ARG A 102 -7.79 4.67 6.24
CA ARG A 102 -7.86 5.87 7.08
C ARG A 102 -6.53 6.62 7.05
N GLY A 103 -5.41 5.88 7.09
CA GLY A 103 -4.09 6.50 7.01
C GLY A 103 -3.88 7.24 5.69
N ALA A 104 -4.26 6.62 4.58
CA ALA A 104 -4.16 7.26 3.26
C ALA A 104 -5.03 8.52 3.18
N ASN A 105 -6.25 8.46 3.71
CA ASN A 105 -7.14 9.64 3.76
C ASN A 105 -6.46 10.80 4.48
N GLY A 106 -5.89 10.54 5.66
CA GLY A 106 -5.20 11.58 6.44
C GLY A 106 -3.92 12.08 5.81
N ALA A 107 -3.32 11.30 4.92
CA ALA A 107 -2.06 11.63 4.26
C ALA A 107 -2.24 12.26 2.88
N GLY A 108 -3.46 12.41 2.41
CA GLY A 108 -3.73 13.02 1.10
C GLY A 108 -3.54 12.08 -0.08
N MET A 109 -3.56 10.77 0.14
CA MET A 109 -3.45 9.75 -0.90
C MET A 109 -4.81 9.20 -1.28
N ALA A 110 -4.96 8.79 -2.53
CA ALA A 110 -6.10 7.97 -2.93
C ALA A 110 -6.01 6.59 -2.28
N ALA A 111 -7.13 5.92 -2.13
CA ALA A 111 -7.20 4.66 -1.40
C ALA A 111 -7.98 3.60 -2.17
N CYS A 112 -7.39 2.42 -2.29
CA CYS A 112 -8.00 1.22 -2.85
C CYS A 112 -8.14 0.19 -1.74
N TRP A 113 -9.37 -0.18 -1.42
CA TRP A 113 -9.64 -1.13 -0.36
C TRP A 113 -9.79 -2.54 -0.90
N LEU A 114 -8.90 -3.42 -0.46
CA LEU A 114 -8.98 -4.86 -0.76
C LEU A 114 -9.94 -5.48 0.25
N ASN A 115 -11.14 -5.85 -0.22
CA ASN A 115 -12.25 -6.30 0.63
C ASN A 115 -12.84 -7.62 0.12
N PRO A 116 -12.09 -8.73 0.27
CA PRO A 116 -12.58 -10.04 -0.22
C PRO A 116 -13.78 -10.57 0.55
N ARG A 117 -13.99 -10.10 1.79
CA ARG A 117 -15.06 -10.58 2.66
C ARG A 117 -16.34 -9.77 2.57
N HIS A 118 -16.40 -8.77 1.70
CA HIS A 118 -17.58 -7.92 1.56
C HIS A 118 -17.98 -7.23 2.86
N GLU A 119 -17.00 -6.75 3.62
CA GLU A 119 -17.27 -6.02 4.85
C GLU A 119 -17.87 -4.65 4.56
N ALA A 120 -18.59 -4.09 5.53
CA ALA A 120 -19.20 -2.78 5.38
C ALA A 120 -18.17 -1.67 5.52
N ARG A 121 -18.35 -0.57 4.78
CA ARG A 121 -17.51 0.61 4.90
C ARG A 121 -17.83 1.36 6.20
N LEU A 122 -16.81 2.08 6.70
CA LEU A 122 -16.98 3.00 7.81
C LEU A 122 -17.39 4.37 7.26
N PRO A 123 -18.30 5.10 7.95
CA PRO A 123 -18.84 6.36 7.41
C PRO A 123 -17.82 7.49 7.35
N ASP A 124 -16.75 7.42 8.14
CA ASP A 124 -15.72 8.47 8.22
C ASP A 124 -14.49 8.17 7.38
N VAL A 125 -14.56 7.14 6.53
CA VAL A 125 -13.44 6.69 5.70
C VAL A 125 -13.82 6.77 4.23
N THR A 126 -12.96 7.41 3.42
CA THR A 126 -13.16 7.55 1.98
C THR A 126 -12.46 6.40 1.25
N VAL A 127 -13.22 5.64 0.47
CA VAL A 127 -12.70 4.55 -0.36
C VAL A 127 -12.86 4.99 -1.83
N ASP A 128 -11.74 5.20 -2.51
CA ASP A 128 -11.77 5.61 -3.91
C ASP A 128 -12.00 4.44 -4.86
N TYR A 129 -11.42 3.29 -4.53
CA TYR A 129 -11.61 2.03 -5.26
C TYR A 129 -11.81 0.91 -4.26
N GLU A 130 -12.65 -0.04 -4.63
CA GLU A 130 -12.83 -1.26 -3.82
C GLU A 130 -12.66 -2.48 -4.72
N ILE A 131 -11.79 -3.42 -4.30
CA ILE A 131 -11.53 -4.64 -5.05
C ILE A 131 -11.71 -5.85 -4.15
N ARG A 132 -12.00 -6.99 -4.75
CA ARG A 132 -12.17 -8.28 -4.05
C ARG A 132 -10.92 -9.13 -4.10
N ALA A 133 -10.08 -8.92 -5.12
CA ALA A 133 -8.86 -9.68 -5.31
C ALA A 133 -7.82 -8.77 -5.95
N LEU A 134 -6.54 -9.06 -5.68
CA LEU A 134 -5.44 -8.26 -6.20
C LEU A 134 -5.41 -8.19 -7.73
N ALA A 135 -5.84 -9.25 -8.41
CA ALA A 135 -5.85 -9.29 -9.86
C ALA A 135 -6.72 -8.18 -10.47
N GLU A 136 -7.71 -7.67 -9.73
CA GLU A 136 -8.57 -6.59 -10.22
C GLU A 136 -7.83 -5.28 -10.41
N LEU A 137 -6.66 -5.12 -9.81
CA LEU A 137 -5.83 -3.93 -10.02
C LEU A 137 -5.45 -3.77 -11.50
N ARG A 138 -5.38 -4.87 -12.26
CA ARG A 138 -5.10 -4.82 -13.70
C ARG A 138 -6.16 -4.08 -14.50
N GLU A 139 -7.37 -3.94 -13.94
CA GLU A 139 -8.49 -3.36 -14.67
C GLU A 139 -8.40 -1.83 -14.74
N PHE A 140 -7.62 -1.20 -13.85
CA PHE A 140 -7.51 0.26 -13.86
C PHE A 140 -6.09 0.79 -13.62
N LEU A 141 -5.12 -0.08 -13.34
CA LEU A 141 -3.72 0.34 -13.17
C LEU A 141 -2.80 -0.11 -14.31
#